data_be96073a6f48241fb80bb4f799f934a4
#
_entry.id   be96073a6f48241fb80bb4f799f934a4
#
_cell.length_a   1.000
_cell.length_b   1.000
_cell.length_c   1.000
_cell.angle_alpha   90.00
_cell.angle_beta   90.00
_cell.angle_gamma   90.00
#
_symmetry.space_group_name_H-M   'P 1'
#
loop_
_entity.id
_entity.type
_entity.pdbx_description
1 polymer ?
#
loop_
_entity_poly.entity_id
_entity_poly.type
_entity_poly.pdbx_seq_one_letter_code
_entity_poly.pdbx_strand_id
1 'polypeptide(L)'
;MMTTAETTTDGATKAPWYSHLYFQVLIAITAGALIGHFNPALGESLKPLGDAFIKLVKMVIGPVIFLTIVTGIAGMSDLKTFGRATAKAFAYFLTFSTLALIIGLIVANVVQPGAGMNIDPASLDTTKVADFAAKAHETTIVGFLTSIIPDTVASAFVDGNILQVLFFSITFGIALFLVGDKGKPVVDLLESLSHGFFRLVAILIKAAPIGAFGAFAFTIGKYGIGSLVHLATLIVCFYLTSALFVVVVLGLVARFNGFSIFRLIAYLKTELFLVLGTSSSESALPSLMDKMEKAGCAKPIVGLVVPTGYSFNLDGTNIYMTLAALFIAQATGVHLSLGDQLLLLGVAMISSKGAAGVTGAGFITLAATLSVMPSVPVAGMALILGIDRFMSECRAITNFLGNAVATIVVARWEGALDKDALDLALKG
;
A
#
# COMPACT_ATOMS: atom_id res chain seq x y z
N MET A 1 -15.29 2.67 -57.50
CA MET A 1 -14.41 1.58 -57.04
C MET A 1 -14.02 1.92 -55.63
N MET A 2 -14.81 1.47 -54.64
CA MET A 2 -14.58 1.70 -53.21
C MET A 2 -13.81 0.51 -52.68
N THR A 3 -12.58 0.74 -52.22
CA THR A 3 -11.75 -0.23 -51.53
C THR A 3 -12.12 -0.19 -50.05
N THR A 4 -12.77 -1.20 -49.58
CA THR A 4 -13.03 -1.46 -48.15
C THR A 4 -11.70 -1.83 -47.46
N ALA A 5 -11.24 -0.97 -46.53
CA ALA A 5 -10.14 -1.29 -45.65
C ALA A 5 -10.66 -2.27 -44.56
N GLU A 6 -10.21 -3.50 -44.64
CA GLU A 6 -10.37 -4.49 -43.58
C GLU A 6 -9.57 -4.03 -42.34
N THR A 7 -10.28 -3.69 -41.27
CA THR A 7 -9.68 -3.53 -39.93
C THR A 7 -9.34 -4.92 -39.41
N THR A 8 -8.07 -5.32 -39.53
CA THR A 8 -7.52 -6.47 -38.80
C THR A 8 -7.57 -6.15 -37.30
N THR A 9 -8.54 -6.73 -36.62
CA THR A 9 -8.54 -6.83 -35.16
C THR A 9 -7.39 -7.76 -34.77
N ASP A 10 -6.29 -7.14 -34.36
CA ASP A 10 -5.14 -7.84 -33.80
C ASP A 10 -5.60 -8.60 -32.56
N GLY A 11 -5.70 -9.92 -32.67
CA GLY A 11 -6.10 -10.83 -31.62
C GLY A 11 -5.01 -10.87 -30.57
N ALA A 12 -5.10 -10.02 -29.56
CA ALA A 12 -4.28 -10.13 -28.36
C ALA A 12 -4.48 -11.53 -27.77
N THR A 13 -3.55 -12.45 -28.06
CA THR A 13 -3.51 -13.78 -27.47
C THR A 13 -3.49 -13.61 -25.96
N LYS A 14 -4.56 -14.02 -25.28
CA LYS A 14 -4.64 -14.00 -23.82
C LYS A 14 -3.43 -14.74 -23.28
N ALA A 15 -2.55 -14.05 -22.58
CA ALA A 15 -1.39 -14.65 -21.94
C ALA A 15 -1.84 -15.89 -21.14
N PRO A 16 -1.15 -17.03 -21.28
CA PRO A 16 -1.55 -18.25 -20.60
C PRO A 16 -1.58 -18.02 -19.09
N TRP A 17 -2.55 -18.62 -18.41
CA TRP A 17 -2.80 -18.41 -16.98
C TRP A 17 -1.55 -18.61 -16.09
N TYR A 18 -0.65 -19.51 -16.47
CA TYR A 18 0.62 -19.78 -15.77
C TYR A 18 1.67 -18.65 -15.94
N SER A 19 1.50 -17.73 -16.87
CA SER A 19 2.38 -16.58 -17.05
C SER A 19 2.06 -15.42 -16.07
N HIS A 20 0.92 -15.48 -15.40
CA HIS A 20 0.59 -14.49 -14.38
C HIS A 20 1.47 -14.69 -13.14
N LEU A 21 2.11 -13.62 -12.68
CA LEU A 21 2.99 -13.62 -11.49
C LEU A 21 2.32 -14.25 -10.27
N TYR A 22 1.03 -14.06 -10.13
CA TYR A 22 0.18 -14.68 -9.12
C TYR A 22 0.30 -16.22 -9.09
N PHE A 23 0.16 -16.90 -10.23
CA PHE A 23 0.29 -18.35 -10.29
C PHE A 23 1.72 -18.80 -10.00
N GLN A 24 2.73 -18.06 -10.50
CA GLN A 24 4.13 -18.34 -10.24
C GLN A 24 4.45 -18.26 -8.74
N VAL A 25 3.93 -17.24 -8.06
CA VAL A 25 4.08 -17.10 -6.60
C VAL A 25 3.37 -18.23 -5.87
N LEU A 26 2.14 -18.60 -6.28
CA LEU A 26 1.39 -19.69 -5.66
C LEU A 26 2.13 -21.04 -5.80
N ILE A 27 2.64 -21.35 -6.99
CA ILE A 27 3.46 -22.55 -7.24
C ILE A 27 4.73 -22.50 -6.39
N ALA A 28 5.41 -21.36 -6.33
CA ALA A 28 6.62 -21.16 -5.55
C ALA A 28 6.40 -21.37 -4.04
N ILE A 29 5.31 -20.83 -3.49
CA ILE A 29 4.88 -21.05 -2.11
C ILE A 29 4.66 -22.54 -1.84
N THR A 30 3.87 -23.19 -2.71
CA THR A 30 3.55 -24.61 -2.56
C THR A 30 4.81 -25.48 -2.63
N ALA A 31 5.68 -25.24 -3.61
CA ALA A 31 6.95 -25.95 -3.75
C ALA A 31 7.87 -25.71 -2.54
N GLY A 32 7.97 -24.45 -2.08
CA GLY A 32 8.75 -24.10 -0.88
C GLY A 32 8.22 -24.78 0.37
N ALA A 33 6.88 -24.77 0.57
CA ALA A 33 6.26 -25.45 1.71
C ALA A 33 6.50 -26.97 1.69
N LEU A 34 6.41 -27.62 0.52
CA LEU A 34 6.68 -29.05 0.37
C LEU A 34 8.15 -29.36 0.69
N ILE A 35 9.10 -28.59 0.14
CA ILE A 35 10.52 -28.78 0.45
C ILE A 35 10.79 -28.58 1.94
N GLY A 36 10.28 -27.51 2.54
CA GLY A 36 10.46 -27.26 3.96
C GLY A 36 9.85 -28.35 4.84
N HIS A 37 8.73 -28.95 4.42
CA HIS A 37 8.09 -30.03 5.16
C HIS A 37 8.86 -31.36 5.06
N PHE A 38 9.21 -31.77 3.84
CA PHE A 38 9.86 -33.07 3.64
C PHE A 38 11.37 -33.07 3.88
N ASN A 39 12.03 -31.92 3.74
CA ASN A 39 13.45 -31.75 4.01
C ASN A 39 13.72 -30.44 4.75
N PRO A 40 13.48 -30.39 6.07
CA PRO A 40 13.65 -29.17 6.88
C PRO A 40 15.03 -28.53 6.74
N ALA A 41 16.12 -29.33 6.71
CA ALA A 41 17.48 -28.83 6.60
C ALA A 41 17.72 -28.10 5.25
N LEU A 42 17.19 -28.64 4.16
CA LEU A 42 17.24 -27.96 2.84
C LEU A 42 16.36 -26.71 2.88
N GLY A 43 15.16 -26.80 3.46
CA GLY A 43 14.28 -25.65 3.64
C GLY A 43 14.97 -24.49 4.36
N GLU A 44 15.63 -24.77 5.47
CA GLU A 44 16.39 -23.76 6.22
C GLU A 44 17.53 -23.13 5.40
N SER A 45 18.24 -23.92 4.59
CA SER A 45 19.34 -23.43 3.76
C SER A 45 18.89 -22.45 2.64
N LEU A 46 17.60 -22.42 2.31
CA LEU A 46 17.02 -21.53 1.28
C LEU A 46 16.68 -20.14 1.78
N LYS A 47 16.87 -19.84 3.07
CA LYS A 47 16.70 -18.51 3.69
C LYS A 47 17.31 -17.36 2.86
N PRO A 48 18.55 -17.47 2.32
CA PRO A 48 19.18 -16.39 1.57
C PRO A 48 18.37 -15.89 0.35
N LEU A 49 17.49 -16.71 -0.23
CA LEU A 49 16.64 -16.28 -1.35
C LEU A 49 15.60 -15.26 -0.92
N GLY A 50 14.96 -15.49 0.24
CA GLY A 50 14.03 -14.53 0.85
C GLY A 50 14.74 -13.23 1.24
N ASP A 51 15.88 -13.36 1.93
CA ASP A 51 16.69 -12.23 2.39
C ASP A 51 17.17 -11.36 1.21
N ALA A 52 17.63 -11.99 0.11
CA ALA A 52 18.06 -11.29 -1.09
C ALA A 52 16.91 -10.48 -1.71
N PHE A 53 15.72 -11.07 -1.79
CA PHE A 53 14.54 -10.35 -2.29
C PHE A 53 14.19 -9.13 -1.42
N ILE A 54 14.23 -9.27 -0.10
CA ILE A 54 14.00 -8.14 0.81
C ILE A 54 15.04 -7.03 0.63
N LYS A 55 16.32 -7.38 0.41
CA LYS A 55 17.36 -6.39 0.11
C LYS A 55 17.08 -5.65 -1.20
N LEU A 56 16.61 -6.35 -2.24
CA LEU A 56 16.21 -5.73 -3.51
C LEU A 56 15.07 -4.72 -3.32
N VAL A 57 14.06 -5.09 -2.51
CA VAL A 57 12.94 -4.20 -2.19
C VAL A 57 13.43 -2.97 -1.43
N LYS A 58 14.24 -3.15 -0.38
CA LYS A 58 14.78 -2.05 0.45
C LYS A 58 15.55 -1.01 -0.37
N MET A 59 16.29 -1.42 -1.38
CA MET A 59 17.07 -0.53 -2.24
C MET A 59 16.25 0.59 -2.89
N VAL A 60 14.97 0.34 -3.18
CA VAL A 60 14.10 1.27 -3.92
C VAL A 60 13.13 2.05 -3.03
N ILE A 61 13.07 1.76 -1.73
CA ILE A 61 12.09 2.37 -0.80
C ILE A 61 12.23 3.91 -0.77
N GLY A 62 13.42 4.42 -0.45
CA GLY A 62 13.67 5.85 -0.30
C GLY A 62 13.33 6.64 -1.56
N PRO A 63 13.90 6.30 -2.73
CA PRO A 63 13.56 6.94 -3.99
C PRO A 63 12.07 6.90 -4.35
N VAL A 64 11.40 5.77 -4.15
CA VAL A 64 9.96 5.65 -4.46
C VAL A 64 9.13 6.56 -3.57
N ILE A 65 9.39 6.58 -2.26
CA ILE A 65 8.69 7.46 -1.31
C ILE A 65 8.90 8.93 -1.68
N PHE A 66 10.15 9.32 -1.93
CA PHE A 66 10.50 10.69 -2.31
C PHE A 66 9.74 11.14 -3.57
N LEU A 67 9.87 10.38 -4.64
CA LEU A 67 9.25 10.71 -5.93
C LEU A 67 7.73 10.80 -5.81
N THR A 68 7.10 9.82 -5.15
CA THR A 68 5.64 9.78 -5.03
C THR A 68 5.10 10.96 -4.21
N ILE A 69 5.74 11.29 -3.09
CA ILE A 69 5.28 12.37 -2.21
C ILE A 69 5.52 13.73 -2.85
N VAL A 70 6.72 13.97 -3.40
CA VAL A 70 7.06 15.27 -4.00
C VAL A 70 6.16 15.56 -5.20
N THR A 71 6.00 14.62 -6.12
CA THR A 71 5.13 14.82 -7.29
C THR A 71 3.66 14.94 -6.89
N GLY A 72 3.21 14.18 -5.90
CA GLY A 72 1.85 14.28 -5.37
C GLY A 72 1.53 15.65 -4.79
N ILE A 73 2.44 16.25 -4.02
CA ILE A 73 2.24 17.58 -3.42
C ILE A 73 2.46 18.70 -4.44
N ALA A 74 3.55 18.64 -5.20
CA ALA A 74 3.91 19.69 -6.14
C ALA A 74 3.00 19.74 -7.38
N GLY A 75 2.37 18.62 -7.75
CA GLY A 75 1.42 18.52 -8.88
C GLY A 75 0.07 19.18 -8.62
N MET A 76 -0.19 19.76 -7.46
CA MET A 76 -1.42 20.49 -7.17
C MET A 76 -1.40 21.84 -7.92
N SER A 77 -2.28 22.03 -8.91
CA SER A 77 -2.16 23.15 -9.86
C SER A 77 -2.76 24.48 -9.39
N ASP A 78 -3.74 24.52 -8.48
CA ASP A 78 -4.40 25.78 -8.05
C ASP A 78 -5.03 25.69 -6.65
N LEU A 79 -4.32 26.28 -5.68
CA LEU A 79 -4.79 26.38 -4.28
C LEU A 79 -5.92 27.39 -4.09
N LYS A 80 -5.99 28.45 -4.87
CA LYS A 80 -7.00 29.51 -4.65
C LYS A 80 -8.38 29.02 -5.03
N THR A 81 -8.49 28.30 -6.13
CA THR A 81 -9.75 27.77 -6.66
C THR A 81 -10.22 26.53 -5.91
N PHE A 82 -9.29 25.67 -5.46
CA PHE A 82 -9.62 24.39 -4.84
C PHE A 82 -9.25 24.28 -3.34
N GLY A 83 -8.78 25.37 -2.72
CA GLY A 83 -8.30 25.34 -1.34
C GLY A 83 -9.29 24.73 -0.36
N ARG A 84 -10.57 25.07 -0.45
CA ARG A 84 -11.62 24.53 0.42
C ARG A 84 -11.91 23.05 0.08
N ALA A 85 -12.03 22.70 -1.20
CA ALA A 85 -12.26 21.32 -1.63
C ALA A 85 -11.06 20.44 -1.28
N THR A 86 -9.84 20.96 -1.46
CA THR A 86 -8.58 20.30 -1.06
C THR A 86 -8.57 20.04 0.45
N ALA A 87 -8.86 21.06 1.26
CA ALA A 87 -8.90 20.90 2.72
C ALA A 87 -9.93 19.84 3.16
N LYS A 88 -11.12 19.83 2.55
CA LYS A 88 -12.15 18.82 2.81
C LYS A 88 -11.73 17.42 2.35
N ALA A 89 -11.12 17.30 1.16
CA ALA A 89 -10.60 16.04 0.66
C ALA A 89 -9.51 15.47 1.59
N PHE A 90 -8.54 16.29 2.00
CA PHE A 90 -7.50 15.87 2.93
C PHE A 90 -8.05 15.52 4.33
N ALA A 91 -9.01 16.29 4.84
CA ALA A 91 -9.70 15.95 6.09
C ALA A 91 -10.40 14.59 5.98
N TYR A 92 -11.07 14.31 4.86
CA TYR A 92 -11.66 13.01 4.57
C TYR A 92 -10.60 11.91 4.55
N PHE A 93 -9.55 12.09 3.76
CA PHE A 93 -8.47 11.10 3.60
C PHE A 93 -7.78 10.78 4.93
N LEU A 94 -7.45 11.79 5.72
CA LEU A 94 -6.83 11.59 7.04
C LEU A 94 -7.76 10.85 8.00
N THR A 95 -9.03 11.24 8.04
CA THR A 95 -10.03 10.61 8.92
C THR A 95 -10.20 9.14 8.60
N PHE A 96 -10.42 8.78 7.32
CA PHE A 96 -10.66 7.40 6.93
C PHE A 96 -9.38 6.56 6.94
N SER A 97 -8.23 7.13 6.60
CA SER A 97 -6.92 6.49 6.80
C SER A 97 -6.67 6.17 8.28
N THR A 98 -6.95 7.10 9.19
CA THR A 98 -6.81 6.87 10.64
C THR A 98 -7.75 5.77 11.12
N LEU A 99 -9.01 5.83 10.68
CA LEU A 99 -10.01 4.83 11.04
C LEU A 99 -9.63 3.43 10.51
N ALA A 100 -9.12 3.36 9.28
CA ALA A 100 -8.62 2.11 8.68
C ALA A 100 -7.44 1.51 9.46
N LEU A 101 -6.47 2.35 9.87
CA LEU A 101 -5.35 1.94 10.73
C LEU A 101 -5.83 1.42 12.09
N ILE A 102 -6.76 2.14 12.73
CA ILE A 102 -7.31 1.76 14.04
C ILE A 102 -8.09 0.44 13.95
N ILE A 103 -8.92 0.27 12.92
CA ILE A 103 -9.68 -0.97 12.71
C ILE A 103 -8.72 -2.14 12.49
N GLY A 104 -7.71 -1.99 11.64
CA GLY A 104 -6.69 -3.00 11.44
C GLY A 104 -5.94 -3.34 12.73
N LEU A 105 -5.61 -2.34 13.55
CA LEU A 105 -4.98 -2.52 14.85
C LEU A 105 -5.88 -3.33 15.82
N ILE A 106 -7.15 -2.94 15.94
CA ILE A 106 -8.13 -3.62 16.83
C ILE A 106 -8.26 -5.08 16.39
N VAL A 107 -8.48 -5.33 15.11
CA VAL A 107 -8.64 -6.69 14.59
C VAL A 107 -7.38 -7.53 14.82
N ALA A 108 -6.18 -6.97 14.59
CA ALA A 108 -4.92 -7.66 14.84
C ALA A 108 -4.73 -8.04 16.32
N ASN A 109 -5.17 -7.19 17.25
CA ASN A 109 -5.10 -7.48 18.70
C ASN A 109 -6.16 -8.49 19.15
N VAL A 110 -7.34 -8.49 18.53
CA VAL A 110 -8.44 -9.41 18.89
C VAL A 110 -8.21 -10.81 18.31
N VAL A 111 -7.87 -10.89 17.02
CA VAL A 111 -7.72 -12.16 16.30
C VAL A 111 -6.35 -12.79 16.56
N GLN A 112 -5.33 -11.97 16.75
CA GLN A 112 -3.94 -12.37 17.00
C GLN A 112 -3.43 -13.41 15.98
N PRO A 113 -3.44 -13.08 14.67
CA PRO A 113 -3.19 -14.06 13.62
C PRO A 113 -1.76 -14.64 13.61
N GLY A 114 -0.80 -13.99 14.28
CA GLY A 114 0.58 -14.46 14.43
C GLY A 114 0.87 -15.17 15.74
N ALA A 115 -0.09 -15.22 16.68
CA ALA A 115 0.13 -15.82 17.99
C ALA A 115 0.44 -17.32 17.89
N GLY A 116 1.40 -17.80 18.69
CA GLY A 116 1.78 -19.20 18.74
C GLY A 116 2.77 -19.67 17.67
N MET A 117 3.18 -18.81 16.74
CA MET A 117 4.26 -19.16 15.78
C MET A 117 5.63 -19.25 16.45
N ASN A 118 5.86 -18.45 17.50
CA ASN A 118 7.08 -18.45 18.32
C ASN A 118 8.36 -18.46 17.49
N ILE A 119 8.41 -17.64 16.46
CA ILE A 119 9.58 -17.50 15.60
C ILE A 119 10.66 -16.77 16.41
N ASP A 120 11.78 -17.44 16.67
CA ASP A 120 12.88 -16.85 17.40
C ASP A 120 13.45 -15.64 16.66
N PRO A 121 13.32 -14.41 17.20
CA PRO A 121 13.89 -13.21 16.58
C PRO A 121 15.42 -13.32 16.36
N ALA A 122 16.13 -14.10 17.17
CA ALA A 122 17.57 -14.32 17.04
C ALA A 122 17.92 -15.15 15.80
N SER A 123 16.98 -15.90 15.24
CA SER A 123 17.16 -16.62 13.97
C SER A 123 16.99 -15.76 12.73
N LEU A 124 16.41 -14.58 12.91
CA LEU A 124 16.34 -13.52 11.89
C LEU A 124 17.68 -12.77 11.95
N ASP A 125 18.11 -12.16 10.85
CA ASP A 125 19.39 -11.45 10.78
C ASP A 125 19.48 -10.32 11.83
N THR A 126 20.07 -10.65 13.01
CA THR A 126 20.05 -9.80 14.21
C THR A 126 21.04 -8.64 14.12
N THR A 127 22.03 -8.67 13.24
CA THR A 127 23.05 -7.62 13.13
C THR A 127 22.44 -6.26 12.84
N LYS A 128 21.37 -6.22 12.02
CA LYS A 128 20.64 -4.99 11.72
C LYS A 128 19.60 -4.62 12.78
N VAL A 129 19.09 -5.61 13.52
CA VAL A 129 18.14 -5.38 14.61
C VAL A 129 18.85 -4.79 15.82
N ALA A 130 20.09 -5.20 16.12
CA ALA A 130 20.89 -4.67 17.22
C ALA A 130 21.19 -3.18 17.06
N ASP A 131 21.54 -2.73 15.85
CA ASP A 131 21.78 -1.31 15.55
C ASP A 131 20.53 -0.44 15.72
N PHE A 132 19.35 -0.98 15.38
CA PHE A 132 18.08 -0.28 15.56
C PHE A 132 17.64 -0.28 17.04
N ALA A 133 17.87 -1.37 17.77
CA ALA A 133 17.57 -1.48 19.20
C ALA A 133 18.46 -0.53 20.04
N ALA A 134 19.74 -0.41 19.72
CA ALA A 134 20.64 0.52 20.38
C ALA A 134 20.20 1.98 20.19
N LYS A 135 19.84 2.36 18.96
CA LYS A 135 19.31 3.69 18.65
C LYS A 135 17.97 4.01 19.34
N ALA A 136 17.14 2.99 19.59
CA ALA A 136 15.85 3.16 20.24
C ALA A 136 15.95 3.38 21.76
N HIS A 137 16.91 2.74 22.42
CA HIS A 137 17.12 2.89 23.86
C HIS A 137 17.68 4.27 24.26
N GLU A 138 18.34 4.97 23.33
CA GLU A 138 18.93 6.29 23.56
C GLU A 138 17.98 7.45 23.23
N THR A 139 16.79 7.17 22.64
CA THR A 139 15.96 8.22 22.09
C THR A 139 14.88 8.68 23.07
N THR A 140 15.03 9.87 23.63
CA THR A 140 13.93 10.59 24.28
C THR A 140 12.88 10.99 23.24
N ILE A 141 11.64 11.32 23.65
CA ILE A 141 10.59 11.83 22.75
C ILE A 141 11.10 13.03 21.94
N VAL A 142 11.84 13.95 22.58
CA VAL A 142 12.44 15.10 21.90
C VAL A 142 13.51 14.65 20.91
N GLY A 143 14.38 13.72 21.31
CA GLY A 143 15.39 13.12 20.44
C GLY A 143 14.77 12.41 19.23
N PHE A 144 13.66 11.68 19.43
CA PHE A 144 12.92 11.06 18.33
C PHE A 144 12.34 12.10 17.34
N LEU A 145 11.67 13.14 17.85
CA LEU A 145 11.11 14.20 16.99
C LEU A 145 12.20 14.97 16.22
N THR A 146 13.34 15.24 16.87
CA THR A 146 14.46 15.90 16.19
C THR A 146 15.17 15.00 15.19
N SER A 147 15.22 13.68 15.43
CA SER A 147 15.79 12.71 14.48
C SER A 147 15.02 12.56 13.16
N ILE A 148 13.78 13.06 13.10
CA ILE A 148 13.00 13.13 11.85
C ILE A 148 13.64 14.12 10.85
N ILE A 149 14.33 15.14 11.36
CA ILE A 149 15.00 16.14 10.54
C ILE A 149 16.40 15.63 10.16
N PRO A 150 16.72 15.44 8.87
CA PRO A 150 18.03 14.97 8.47
C PRO A 150 19.10 16.05 8.64
N ASP A 151 20.34 15.68 8.97
CA ASP A 151 21.47 16.59 9.01
C ASP A 151 21.81 17.16 7.63
N THR A 152 21.62 16.34 6.60
CA THR A 152 21.75 16.72 5.18
C THR A 152 20.70 15.99 4.34
N VAL A 153 20.38 16.55 3.18
CA VAL A 153 19.47 15.88 2.22
C VAL A 153 20.02 14.50 1.81
N ALA A 154 21.33 14.41 1.60
CA ALA A 154 21.95 13.17 1.19
C ALA A 154 21.91 12.10 2.29
N SER A 155 22.11 12.46 3.57
CA SER A 155 22.10 11.50 4.67
C SER A 155 20.76 10.80 4.81
N ALA A 156 19.63 11.48 4.55
CA ALA A 156 18.30 10.87 4.58
C ALA A 156 18.20 9.62 3.68
N PHE A 157 18.83 9.67 2.51
CA PHE A 157 18.82 8.56 1.53
C PHE A 157 19.93 7.54 1.79
N VAL A 158 21.13 7.99 2.15
CA VAL A 158 22.30 7.13 2.38
C VAL A 158 22.12 6.28 3.63
N ASP A 159 21.62 6.88 4.71
CA ASP A 159 21.38 6.18 5.97
C ASP A 159 20.12 5.32 5.93
N GLY A 160 19.29 5.47 4.88
CA GLY A 160 18.03 4.74 4.72
C GLY A 160 17.00 5.05 5.82
N ASN A 161 17.10 6.23 6.45
CA ASN A 161 16.15 6.67 7.46
C ASN A 161 14.87 7.20 6.79
N ILE A 162 13.86 6.38 6.83
CA ILE A 162 12.60 6.63 6.12
C ILE A 162 11.87 7.88 6.63
N LEU A 163 11.93 8.17 7.93
CA LEU A 163 11.30 9.40 8.47
C LEU A 163 11.99 10.65 7.95
N GLN A 164 13.31 10.63 7.80
CA GLN A 164 14.06 11.73 7.21
C GLN A 164 13.74 11.91 5.74
N VAL A 165 13.62 10.78 4.98
CA VAL A 165 13.17 10.82 3.58
C VAL A 165 11.77 11.42 3.48
N LEU A 166 10.85 11.00 4.36
CA LEU A 166 9.47 11.52 4.41
C LEU A 166 9.44 13.02 4.70
N PHE A 167 10.17 13.46 5.73
CA PHE A 167 10.24 14.87 6.12
C PHE A 167 10.76 15.73 4.97
N PHE A 168 11.88 15.31 4.37
CA PHE A 168 12.45 16.04 3.24
C PHE A 168 11.48 16.04 2.04
N SER A 169 10.85 14.92 1.73
CA SER A 169 9.91 14.81 0.61
C SER A 169 8.70 15.74 0.76
N ILE A 170 8.13 15.82 1.96
CA ILE A 170 6.98 16.69 2.24
C ILE A 170 7.40 18.16 2.12
N THR A 171 8.50 18.55 2.78
CA THR A 171 8.96 19.94 2.78
C THR A 171 9.41 20.40 1.40
N PHE A 172 10.10 19.55 0.65
CA PHE A 172 10.53 19.85 -0.72
C PHE A 172 9.34 19.91 -1.70
N GLY A 173 8.35 19.02 -1.54
CA GLY A 173 7.12 19.06 -2.33
C GLY A 173 6.33 20.37 -2.11
N ILE A 174 6.23 20.83 -0.85
CA ILE A 174 5.62 22.12 -0.52
C ILE A 174 6.44 23.27 -1.13
N ALA A 175 7.76 23.22 -1.04
CA ALA A 175 8.63 24.26 -1.61
C ALA A 175 8.45 24.35 -3.14
N LEU A 176 8.45 23.24 -3.86
CA LEU A 176 8.22 23.20 -5.31
C LEU A 176 6.83 23.73 -5.67
N PHE A 177 5.81 23.37 -4.90
CA PHE A 177 4.47 23.91 -5.06
C PHE A 177 4.46 25.44 -4.93
N LEU A 178 5.13 26.01 -3.91
CA LEU A 178 5.20 27.46 -3.68
C LEU A 178 6.02 28.21 -4.75
N VAL A 179 6.98 27.54 -5.36
CA VAL A 179 7.76 28.09 -6.51
C VAL A 179 6.87 28.26 -7.75
N GLY A 180 5.79 27.50 -7.86
CA GLY A 180 4.83 27.57 -8.97
C GLY A 180 5.44 27.19 -10.32
N ASP A 181 5.14 27.95 -11.37
CA ASP A 181 5.53 27.61 -12.76
C ASP A 181 7.03 27.40 -12.95
N LYS A 182 7.89 28.10 -12.18
CA LYS A 182 9.36 27.93 -12.24
C LYS A 182 9.79 26.56 -11.72
N GLY A 183 9.01 25.94 -10.84
CA GLY A 183 9.25 24.60 -10.30
C GLY A 183 8.80 23.48 -11.24
N LYS A 184 7.91 23.77 -12.20
CA LYS A 184 7.33 22.79 -13.10
C LYS A 184 8.33 21.89 -13.83
N PRO A 185 9.44 22.38 -14.41
CA PRO A 185 10.43 21.49 -15.03
C PRO A 185 11.03 20.45 -14.09
N VAL A 186 11.16 20.79 -12.78
CA VAL A 186 11.63 19.84 -11.77
C VAL A 186 10.58 18.80 -11.46
N VAL A 187 9.30 19.21 -11.34
CA VAL A 187 8.17 18.29 -11.11
C VAL A 187 8.05 17.32 -12.28
N ASP A 188 8.08 17.79 -13.52
CA ASP A 188 8.00 16.97 -14.73
C ASP A 188 9.18 15.97 -14.82
N LEU A 189 10.38 16.39 -14.41
CA LEU A 189 11.54 15.50 -14.30
C LEU A 189 11.34 14.42 -13.24
N LEU A 190 10.87 14.79 -12.04
CA LEU A 190 10.60 13.85 -10.95
C LEU A 190 9.48 12.87 -11.32
N GLU A 191 8.45 13.32 -12.04
CA GLU A 191 7.39 12.46 -12.57
C GLU A 191 7.95 11.45 -13.57
N SER A 192 8.79 11.89 -14.49
CA SER A 192 9.48 11.01 -15.44
C SER A 192 10.38 9.99 -14.75
N LEU A 193 11.13 10.41 -13.73
CA LEU A 193 11.94 9.53 -12.88
C LEU A 193 11.06 8.53 -12.12
N SER A 194 9.90 8.96 -11.63
CA SER A 194 8.93 8.10 -10.94
C SER A 194 8.54 6.91 -11.81
N HIS A 195 8.23 7.13 -13.10
CA HIS A 195 7.95 6.04 -14.04
C HIS A 195 9.12 5.05 -14.16
N GLY A 196 10.36 5.55 -14.17
CA GLY A 196 11.57 4.72 -14.19
C GLY A 196 11.69 3.86 -12.93
N PHE A 197 11.49 4.44 -11.75
CA PHE A 197 11.55 3.72 -10.48
C PHE A 197 10.41 2.71 -10.32
N PHE A 198 9.18 3.03 -10.73
CA PHE A 198 8.09 2.05 -10.72
C PHE A 198 8.34 0.92 -11.72
N ARG A 199 8.97 1.21 -12.87
CA ARG A 199 9.41 0.15 -13.80
C ARG A 199 10.48 -0.74 -13.17
N LEU A 200 11.42 -0.15 -12.42
CA LEU A 200 12.41 -0.91 -11.65
C LEU A 200 11.72 -1.79 -10.60
N VAL A 201 10.78 -1.24 -9.81
CA VAL A 201 9.97 -2.03 -8.85
C VAL A 201 9.29 -3.20 -9.57
N ALA A 202 8.66 -2.96 -10.73
CA ALA A 202 8.02 -4.02 -11.51
C ALA A 202 9.00 -5.12 -12.00
N ILE A 203 10.26 -4.76 -12.26
CA ILE A 203 11.33 -5.72 -12.59
C ILE A 203 11.70 -6.52 -11.34
N LEU A 204 11.95 -5.86 -10.22
CA LEU A 204 12.35 -6.49 -8.96
C LEU A 204 11.27 -7.43 -8.43
N ILE A 205 10.00 -7.07 -8.57
CA ILE A 205 8.86 -7.91 -8.15
C ILE A 205 8.76 -9.21 -8.96
N LYS A 206 9.32 -9.29 -10.18
CA LYS A 206 9.42 -10.56 -10.90
C LYS A 206 10.27 -11.60 -10.18
N ALA A 207 11.16 -11.18 -9.29
CA ALA A 207 11.91 -12.07 -8.41
C ALA A 207 11.10 -12.55 -7.19
N ALA A 208 9.88 -12.02 -6.97
CA ALA A 208 9.03 -12.40 -5.85
C ALA A 208 8.77 -13.93 -5.75
N PRO A 209 8.55 -14.69 -6.84
CA PRO A 209 8.40 -16.14 -6.75
C PRO A 209 9.63 -16.82 -6.14
N ILE A 210 10.86 -16.37 -6.49
CA ILE A 210 12.10 -16.92 -5.93
C ILE A 210 12.22 -16.58 -4.45
N GLY A 211 11.94 -15.32 -4.09
CA GLY A 211 11.92 -14.89 -2.70
C GLY A 211 10.86 -15.61 -1.86
N ALA A 212 9.66 -15.77 -2.41
CA ALA A 212 8.56 -16.47 -1.77
C ALA A 212 8.88 -17.95 -1.55
N PHE A 213 9.44 -18.62 -2.56
CA PHE A 213 9.90 -20.01 -2.48
C PHE A 213 10.88 -20.17 -1.32
N GLY A 214 11.96 -19.37 -1.27
CA GLY A 214 12.96 -19.46 -0.21
C GLY A 214 12.41 -19.12 1.18
N ALA A 215 11.56 -18.09 1.26
CA ALA A 215 10.95 -17.68 2.53
C ALA A 215 10.01 -18.76 3.09
N PHE A 216 9.17 -19.36 2.24
CA PHE A 216 8.26 -20.44 2.68
C PHE A 216 8.99 -21.74 2.98
N ALA A 217 9.99 -22.11 2.16
CA ALA A 217 10.82 -23.28 2.44
C ALA A 217 11.50 -23.15 3.81
N PHE A 218 12.09 -21.99 4.09
CA PHE A 218 12.70 -21.71 5.39
C PHE A 218 11.67 -21.72 6.53
N THR A 219 10.53 -21.05 6.35
CA THR A 219 9.50 -20.94 7.38
C THR A 219 8.95 -22.32 7.75
N ILE A 220 8.58 -23.13 6.77
CA ILE A 220 8.06 -24.48 7.00
C ILE A 220 9.15 -25.43 7.52
N GLY A 221 10.38 -25.35 6.99
CA GLY A 221 11.51 -26.16 7.44
C GLY A 221 11.81 -25.92 8.93
N LYS A 222 11.85 -24.65 9.33
CA LYS A 222 12.20 -24.28 10.71
C LYS A 222 11.03 -24.37 11.70
N TYR A 223 9.81 -23.96 11.28
CA TYR A 223 8.67 -23.80 12.18
C TYR A 223 7.54 -24.82 11.95
N GLY A 224 7.65 -25.64 10.91
CA GLY A 224 6.66 -26.65 10.56
C GLY A 224 5.47 -26.11 9.77
N ILE A 225 4.64 -27.03 9.26
CA ILE A 225 3.48 -26.72 8.40
C ILE A 225 2.37 -25.95 9.14
N GLY A 226 2.33 -26.04 10.47
CA GLY A 226 1.39 -25.28 11.31
C GLY A 226 1.50 -23.77 11.09
N SER A 227 2.67 -23.25 10.67
CA SER A 227 2.85 -21.82 10.37
C SER A 227 1.99 -21.33 9.19
N LEU A 228 1.63 -22.19 8.22
CA LEU A 228 0.72 -21.85 7.13
C LEU A 228 -0.70 -21.53 7.62
N VAL A 229 -1.14 -22.15 8.71
CA VAL A 229 -2.45 -21.88 9.29
C VAL A 229 -2.51 -20.43 9.76
N HIS A 230 -1.45 -19.92 10.38
CA HIS A 230 -1.37 -18.52 10.81
C HIS A 230 -1.33 -17.55 9.62
N LEU A 231 -0.65 -17.89 8.53
CA LEU A 231 -0.65 -17.09 7.31
C LEU A 231 -2.03 -17.05 6.63
N ALA A 232 -2.73 -18.16 6.56
CA ALA A 232 -4.11 -18.22 6.07
C ALA A 232 -5.05 -17.39 6.96
N THR A 233 -4.86 -17.45 8.28
CA THR A 233 -5.60 -16.63 9.23
C THR A 233 -5.38 -15.13 8.97
N LEU A 234 -4.15 -14.71 8.70
CA LEU A 234 -3.85 -13.32 8.35
C LEU A 234 -4.57 -12.89 7.06
N ILE A 235 -4.52 -13.73 6.00
CA ILE A 235 -5.22 -13.43 4.75
C ILE A 235 -6.72 -13.27 4.99
N VAL A 236 -7.35 -14.26 5.62
CA VAL A 236 -8.79 -14.24 5.91
C VAL A 236 -9.15 -13.05 6.79
N CYS A 237 -8.37 -12.78 7.83
CA CYS A 237 -8.53 -11.64 8.71
C CYS A 237 -8.48 -10.31 7.93
N PHE A 238 -7.51 -10.16 7.03
CA PHE A 238 -7.35 -8.96 6.21
C PHE A 238 -8.53 -8.78 5.23
N TYR A 239 -8.93 -9.84 4.52
CA TYR A 239 -10.04 -9.77 3.57
C TYR A 239 -11.37 -9.46 4.27
N LEU A 240 -11.64 -10.10 5.42
CA LEU A 240 -12.85 -9.81 6.21
C LEU A 240 -12.83 -8.39 6.76
N THR A 241 -11.69 -7.93 7.28
CA THR A 241 -11.56 -6.55 7.77
C THR A 241 -11.78 -5.53 6.67
N SER A 242 -11.20 -5.76 5.50
CA SER A 242 -11.38 -4.89 4.33
C SER A 242 -12.82 -4.90 3.83
N ALA A 243 -13.45 -6.08 3.76
CA ALA A 243 -14.87 -6.20 3.39
C ALA A 243 -15.78 -5.48 4.41
N LEU A 244 -15.54 -5.66 5.72
CA LEU A 244 -16.27 -4.96 6.76
C LEU A 244 -16.06 -3.44 6.66
N PHE A 245 -14.83 -2.98 6.42
CA PHE A 245 -14.55 -1.56 6.21
C PHE A 245 -15.37 -1.00 5.04
N VAL A 246 -15.38 -1.68 3.89
CA VAL A 246 -16.15 -1.25 2.71
C VAL A 246 -17.66 -1.28 2.99
N VAL A 247 -18.17 -2.36 3.56
CA VAL A 247 -19.62 -2.53 3.74
C VAL A 247 -20.16 -1.69 4.89
N VAL A 248 -19.45 -1.65 6.02
CA VAL A 248 -19.92 -0.94 7.21
C VAL A 248 -19.47 0.52 7.18
N VAL A 249 -18.17 0.79 7.12
CA VAL A 249 -17.65 2.16 7.23
C VAL A 249 -18.00 2.98 6.00
N LEU A 250 -17.55 2.55 4.82
CA LEU A 250 -17.87 3.26 3.57
C LEU A 250 -19.36 3.15 3.24
N GLY A 251 -20.02 2.05 3.60
CA GLY A 251 -21.46 1.88 3.45
C GLY A 251 -22.28 2.88 4.27
N LEU A 252 -21.91 3.14 5.52
CA LEU A 252 -22.53 4.17 6.35
C LEU A 252 -22.27 5.57 5.78
N VAL A 253 -21.02 5.84 5.36
CA VAL A 253 -20.68 7.12 4.72
C VAL A 253 -21.53 7.33 3.46
N ALA A 254 -21.63 6.33 2.60
CA ALA A 254 -22.46 6.39 1.39
C ALA A 254 -23.93 6.66 1.76
N ARG A 255 -24.48 5.94 2.72
CA ARG A 255 -25.86 6.11 3.19
C ARG A 255 -26.13 7.52 3.71
N PHE A 256 -25.24 8.08 4.55
CA PHE A 256 -25.37 9.46 5.05
C PHE A 256 -25.24 10.49 3.92
N ASN A 257 -24.56 10.15 2.84
CA ASN A 257 -24.45 10.99 1.67
C ASN A 257 -25.48 10.68 0.58
N GLY A 258 -26.50 9.85 0.88
CA GLY A 258 -27.67 9.64 0.05
C GLY A 258 -27.47 8.70 -1.13
N PHE A 259 -26.49 7.77 -1.07
CA PHE A 259 -26.29 6.73 -2.08
C PHE A 259 -25.98 5.36 -1.45
N SER A 260 -26.02 4.31 -2.24
CA SER A 260 -25.76 2.94 -1.79
C SER A 260 -24.38 2.47 -2.23
N ILE A 261 -23.59 1.97 -1.27
CA ILE A 261 -22.27 1.38 -1.56
C ILE A 261 -22.39 0.17 -2.49
N PHE A 262 -23.42 -0.65 -2.36
CA PHE A 262 -23.61 -1.82 -3.22
C PHE A 262 -23.94 -1.45 -4.66
N ARG A 263 -24.73 -0.37 -4.86
CA ARG A 263 -24.98 0.16 -6.21
C ARG A 263 -23.74 0.79 -6.81
N LEU A 264 -22.92 1.45 -6.01
CA LEU A 264 -21.63 1.98 -6.45
C LEU A 264 -20.67 0.85 -6.85
N ILE A 265 -20.60 -0.24 -6.08
CA ILE A 265 -19.82 -1.43 -6.44
C ILE A 265 -20.32 -2.04 -7.76
N ALA A 266 -21.64 -2.16 -7.94
CA ALA A 266 -22.20 -2.65 -9.19
C ALA A 266 -21.90 -1.73 -10.38
N TYR A 267 -21.96 -0.42 -10.19
CA TYR A 267 -21.61 0.58 -11.21
C TYR A 267 -20.14 0.50 -11.62
N LEU A 268 -19.25 0.24 -10.67
CA LEU A 268 -17.80 0.17 -10.86
C LEU A 268 -17.27 -1.26 -11.14
N LYS A 269 -18.16 -2.25 -11.35
CA LYS A 269 -17.74 -3.66 -11.47
C LYS A 269 -16.65 -3.93 -12.50
N THR A 270 -16.70 -3.26 -13.65
CA THR A 270 -15.70 -3.42 -14.72
C THR A 270 -14.31 -2.97 -14.27
N GLU A 271 -14.26 -1.82 -13.61
CA GLU A 271 -13.02 -1.26 -13.06
C GLU A 271 -12.51 -2.12 -11.90
N LEU A 272 -13.38 -2.64 -11.06
CA LEU A 272 -13.01 -3.54 -9.97
C LEU A 272 -12.38 -4.84 -10.49
N PHE A 273 -12.91 -5.43 -11.58
CA PHE A 273 -12.26 -6.57 -12.23
C PHE A 273 -10.92 -6.22 -12.86
N LEU A 274 -10.78 -5.02 -13.43
CA LEU A 274 -9.50 -4.54 -13.95
C LEU A 274 -8.48 -4.38 -12.82
N VAL A 275 -8.87 -3.75 -11.71
CA VAL A 275 -8.04 -3.58 -10.51
C VAL A 275 -7.65 -4.93 -9.91
N LEU A 276 -8.59 -5.87 -9.81
CA LEU A 276 -8.33 -7.23 -9.34
C LEU A 276 -7.28 -7.93 -10.22
N GLY A 277 -7.47 -7.92 -11.53
CA GLY A 277 -6.56 -8.60 -12.47
C GLY A 277 -5.17 -8.00 -12.53
N THR A 278 -5.04 -6.67 -12.38
CA THR A 278 -3.75 -5.96 -12.39
C THR A 278 -3.12 -5.83 -11.00
N SER A 279 -3.89 -6.00 -9.93
CA SER A 279 -3.54 -5.67 -8.54
C SER A 279 -3.05 -4.22 -8.38
N SER A 280 -3.56 -3.34 -9.24
CA SER A 280 -3.20 -1.93 -9.29
C SER A 280 -4.44 -1.08 -9.48
N SER A 281 -4.76 -0.25 -8.50
CA SER A 281 -5.84 0.70 -8.61
C SER A 281 -5.56 1.79 -9.64
N GLU A 282 -4.28 2.12 -9.90
CA GLU A 282 -3.89 3.12 -10.91
C GLU A 282 -4.28 2.72 -12.34
N SER A 283 -4.35 1.41 -12.63
CA SER A 283 -4.77 0.92 -13.96
C SER A 283 -6.18 1.36 -14.34
N ALA A 284 -7.03 1.62 -13.36
CA ALA A 284 -8.42 2.04 -13.56
C ALA A 284 -8.64 3.55 -13.30
N LEU A 285 -7.59 4.33 -13.04
CA LEU A 285 -7.69 5.76 -12.71
C LEU A 285 -8.46 6.57 -13.76
N PRO A 286 -8.11 6.52 -15.07
CA PRO A 286 -8.82 7.31 -16.07
C PRO A 286 -10.29 6.93 -16.20
N SER A 287 -10.59 5.62 -16.09
CA SER A 287 -11.98 5.12 -16.14
C SER A 287 -12.78 5.54 -14.91
N LEU A 288 -12.15 5.57 -13.72
CA LEU A 288 -12.80 6.08 -12.50
C LEU A 288 -13.16 7.57 -12.67
N MET A 289 -12.24 8.38 -13.20
CA MET A 289 -12.51 9.80 -13.43
C MET A 289 -13.72 10.00 -14.36
N ASP A 290 -13.75 9.34 -15.52
CA ASP A 290 -14.87 9.40 -16.47
C ASP A 290 -16.19 8.96 -15.83
N LYS A 291 -16.16 7.86 -15.06
CA LYS A 291 -17.36 7.36 -14.38
C LYS A 291 -17.83 8.29 -13.27
N MET A 292 -16.95 8.92 -12.51
CA MET A 292 -17.35 9.88 -11.48
C MET A 292 -17.93 11.16 -12.09
N GLU A 293 -17.42 11.63 -13.23
CA GLU A 293 -18.01 12.74 -13.98
C GLU A 293 -19.41 12.37 -14.50
N LYS A 294 -19.57 11.18 -15.09
CA LYS A 294 -20.87 10.67 -15.56
C LYS A 294 -21.86 10.42 -14.42
N ALA A 295 -21.37 10.13 -13.23
CA ALA A 295 -22.17 10.03 -12.01
C ALA A 295 -22.52 11.40 -11.39
N GLY A 296 -22.27 12.50 -12.11
CA GLY A 296 -22.68 13.85 -11.68
C GLY A 296 -21.69 14.59 -10.79
N CYS A 297 -20.50 14.06 -10.54
CA CYS A 297 -19.45 14.81 -9.84
C CYS A 297 -18.84 15.84 -10.78
N ALA A 298 -18.77 17.11 -10.36
CA ALA A 298 -18.18 18.17 -11.17
C ALA A 298 -16.72 17.85 -11.51
N LYS A 299 -16.36 18.05 -12.78
CA LYS A 299 -15.04 17.76 -13.34
C LYS A 299 -13.87 18.29 -12.51
N PRO A 300 -13.91 19.54 -11.97
CA PRO A 300 -12.84 20.03 -11.11
C PRO A 300 -12.66 19.22 -9.82
N ILE A 301 -13.75 18.72 -9.22
CA ILE A 301 -13.67 17.88 -8.01
C ILE A 301 -13.11 16.50 -8.34
N VAL A 302 -13.54 15.89 -9.46
CA VAL A 302 -12.99 14.61 -9.92
C VAL A 302 -11.50 14.75 -10.19
N GLY A 303 -11.08 15.80 -10.91
CA GLY A 303 -9.67 16.07 -11.22
C GLY A 303 -8.80 16.33 -9.99
N LEU A 304 -9.38 16.81 -8.88
CA LEU A 304 -8.68 16.98 -7.62
C LEU A 304 -8.67 15.69 -6.78
N VAL A 305 -9.85 15.16 -6.47
CA VAL A 305 -10.00 14.11 -5.45
C VAL A 305 -9.49 12.76 -5.95
N VAL A 306 -9.78 12.38 -7.21
CA VAL A 306 -9.36 11.08 -7.71
C VAL A 306 -7.84 10.96 -7.74
N PRO A 307 -7.06 11.82 -8.42
CA PRO A 307 -5.61 11.66 -8.46
C PRO A 307 -4.94 11.79 -7.09
N THR A 308 -5.37 12.76 -6.25
CA THR A 308 -4.79 12.92 -4.91
C THR A 308 -5.15 11.75 -4.00
N GLY A 309 -6.35 11.18 -4.13
CA GLY A 309 -6.78 10.03 -3.34
C GLY A 309 -5.93 8.78 -3.57
N TYR A 310 -5.36 8.60 -4.76
CA TYR A 310 -4.44 7.49 -5.05
C TYR A 310 -3.15 7.51 -4.23
N SER A 311 -2.75 8.67 -3.71
CA SER A 311 -1.58 8.80 -2.83
C SER A 311 -1.97 9.00 -1.36
N PHE A 312 -3.14 9.57 -1.08
CA PHE A 312 -3.49 10.02 0.26
C PHE A 312 -4.67 9.25 0.89
N ASN A 313 -5.51 8.56 0.11
CA ASN A 313 -6.66 7.79 0.60
C ASN A 313 -6.48 6.29 0.37
N LEU A 314 -5.55 5.68 1.07
CA LEU A 314 -5.13 4.29 0.90
C LEU A 314 -5.66 3.40 2.03
N ASP A 315 -7.00 3.31 2.17
CA ASP A 315 -7.67 2.63 3.27
C ASP A 315 -7.26 1.15 3.40
N GLY A 316 -7.26 0.41 2.29
CA GLY A 316 -6.84 -0.99 2.28
C GLY A 316 -5.36 -1.18 2.61
N THR A 317 -4.50 -0.25 2.18
CA THR A 317 -3.08 -0.27 2.55
C THR A 317 -2.91 0.01 4.04
N ASN A 318 -3.69 0.92 4.61
CA ASN A 318 -3.64 1.24 6.04
C ASN A 318 -4.08 0.04 6.90
N ILE A 319 -5.16 -0.66 6.55
CA ILE A 319 -5.57 -1.90 7.21
C ILE A 319 -4.45 -2.95 7.12
N TYR A 320 -3.87 -3.11 5.94
CA TYR A 320 -2.78 -4.04 5.71
C TYR A 320 -1.57 -3.75 6.60
N MET A 321 -1.16 -2.49 6.71
CA MET A 321 0.04 -2.11 7.44
C MET A 321 -0.02 -2.46 8.91
N THR A 322 -1.15 -2.19 9.57
CA THR A 322 -1.33 -2.51 10.98
C THR A 322 -1.50 -4.02 11.22
N LEU A 323 -2.29 -4.70 10.40
CA LEU A 323 -2.45 -6.15 10.50
C LEU A 323 -1.13 -6.89 10.26
N ALA A 324 -0.37 -6.51 9.22
CA ALA A 324 0.88 -7.17 8.88
C ALA A 324 1.99 -6.88 9.91
N ALA A 325 2.09 -5.63 10.39
CA ALA A 325 3.08 -5.27 11.40
C ALA A 325 2.82 -6.00 12.73
N LEU A 326 1.56 -6.03 13.20
CA LEU A 326 1.21 -6.76 14.42
C LEU A 326 1.34 -8.28 14.24
N PHE A 327 0.99 -8.81 13.07
CA PHE A 327 1.24 -10.22 12.76
C PHE A 327 2.72 -10.57 12.91
N ILE A 328 3.61 -9.77 12.34
CA ILE A 328 5.06 -9.99 12.44
C ILE A 328 5.50 -9.91 13.90
N ALA A 329 5.05 -8.91 14.65
CA ALA A 329 5.35 -8.79 16.08
C ALA A 329 4.88 -10.04 16.87
N GLN A 330 3.63 -10.45 16.69
CA GLN A 330 3.05 -11.63 17.33
C GLN A 330 3.79 -12.91 16.94
N ALA A 331 4.10 -13.09 15.66
CA ALA A 331 4.80 -14.27 15.14
C ALA A 331 6.24 -14.38 15.67
N THR A 332 6.86 -13.26 15.98
CA THR A 332 8.22 -13.20 16.54
C THR A 332 8.25 -13.09 18.07
N GLY A 333 7.09 -13.19 18.74
CA GLY A 333 7.00 -13.10 20.20
C GLY A 333 7.28 -11.72 20.77
N VAL A 334 7.22 -10.68 19.93
CA VAL A 334 7.40 -9.27 20.34
C VAL A 334 6.08 -8.72 20.86
N HIS A 335 6.06 -8.32 22.12
CA HIS A 335 4.93 -7.63 22.72
C HIS A 335 5.03 -6.13 22.50
N LEU A 336 4.13 -5.57 21.71
CA LEU A 336 4.03 -4.13 21.51
C LEU A 336 3.17 -3.50 22.61
N SER A 337 3.77 -2.58 23.36
CA SER A 337 3.02 -1.75 24.31
C SER A 337 2.00 -0.88 23.57
N LEU A 338 1.03 -0.30 24.30
CA LEU A 338 0.10 0.66 23.70
C LEU A 338 0.84 1.86 23.08
N GLY A 339 1.94 2.30 23.70
CA GLY A 339 2.80 3.35 23.17
C GLY A 339 3.42 2.97 21.81
N ASP A 340 3.96 1.75 21.69
CA ASP A 340 4.52 1.23 20.43
C ASP A 340 3.44 1.12 19.35
N GLN A 341 2.24 0.70 19.70
CA GLN A 341 1.12 0.61 18.76
C GLN A 341 0.66 2.00 18.29
N LEU A 342 0.63 2.99 19.16
CA LEU A 342 0.33 4.37 18.78
C LEU A 342 1.44 4.97 17.91
N LEU A 343 2.70 4.66 18.21
CA LEU A 343 3.83 5.03 17.34
C LEU A 343 3.69 4.37 15.97
N LEU A 344 3.36 3.08 15.91
CA LEU A 344 3.09 2.36 14.67
C LEU A 344 1.98 3.05 13.85
N LEU A 345 0.88 3.45 14.48
CA LEU A 345 -0.19 4.19 13.80
C LEU A 345 0.32 5.50 13.20
N GLY A 346 1.09 6.28 13.97
CA GLY A 346 1.64 7.56 13.51
C GLY A 346 2.58 7.38 12.31
N VAL A 347 3.51 6.43 12.42
CA VAL A 347 4.46 6.12 11.35
C VAL A 347 3.74 5.57 10.12
N ALA A 348 2.80 4.63 10.30
CA ALA A 348 2.03 4.07 9.20
C ALA A 348 1.16 5.13 8.51
N MET A 349 0.58 6.07 9.26
CA MET A 349 -0.17 7.19 8.70
C MET A 349 0.67 8.01 7.72
N ILE A 350 1.92 8.29 8.07
CA ILE A 350 2.82 9.09 7.23
C ILE A 350 3.36 8.24 6.08
N SER A 351 3.89 7.06 6.36
CA SER A 351 4.51 6.20 5.35
C SER A 351 3.52 5.69 4.31
N SER A 352 2.24 5.48 4.69
CA SER A 352 1.19 5.10 3.74
C SER A 352 1.00 6.14 2.63
N LYS A 353 1.30 7.42 2.88
CA LYS A 353 1.19 8.48 1.87
C LYS A 353 2.30 8.41 0.81
N GLY A 354 3.37 7.66 1.06
CA GLY A 354 4.38 7.32 0.05
C GLY A 354 4.09 6.03 -0.72
N ALA A 355 2.99 5.34 -0.42
CA ALA A 355 2.57 4.17 -1.18
C ALA A 355 1.86 4.60 -2.46
N ALA A 356 2.21 3.96 -3.58
CA ALA A 356 1.45 4.10 -4.81
C ALA A 356 0.39 3.00 -4.93
N GLY A 357 -0.61 3.19 -5.76
CA GLY A 357 -1.67 2.21 -6.05
C GLY A 357 -1.21 1.03 -6.93
N VAL A 358 0.06 0.65 -6.86
CA VAL A 358 0.67 -0.40 -7.69
C VAL A 358 1.09 -1.61 -6.86
N THR A 359 1.23 -2.74 -7.54
CA THR A 359 1.67 -4.01 -6.92
C THR A 359 3.03 -3.84 -6.23
N GLY A 360 3.13 -4.31 -5.00
CA GLY A 360 4.35 -4.29 -4.19
C GLY A 360 4.62 -2.97 -3.45
N ALA A 361 3.97 -1.87 -3.80
CA ALA A 361 4.15 -0.60 -3.10
C ALA A 361 3.79 -0.69 -1.61
N GLY A 362 2.70 -1.38 -1.26
CA GLY A 362 2.31 -1.57 0.15
C GLY A 362 3.31 -2.41 0.94
N PHE A 363 3.96 -3.40 0.31
CA PHE A 363 5.03 -4.18 0.94
C PHE A 363 6.27 -3.31 1.21
N ILE A 364 6.63 -2.44 0.23
CA ILE A 364 7.70 -1.46 0.40
C ILE A 364 7.39 -0.51 1.55
N THR A 365 6.15 -0.01 1.60
CA THR A 365 5.71 0.92 2.65
C THR A 365 5.69 0.26 4.03
N LEU A 366 5.31 -1.03 4.11
CA LEU A 366 5.41 -1.81 5.34
C LEU A 366 6.87 -1.95 5.78
N ALA A 367 7.80 -2.26 4.86
CA ALA A 367 9.23 -2.29 5.17
C ALA A 367 9.73 -0.96 5.73
N ALA A 368 9.28 0.15 5.12
CA ALA A 368 9.57 1.49 5.59
C ALA A 368 9.06 1.73 7.03
N THR A 369 7.81 1.34 7.30
CA THR A 369 7.19 1.48 8.62
C THR A 369 7.93 0.66 9.67
N LEU A 370 8.24 -0.60 9.40
CA LEU A 370 8.96 -1.47 10.32
C LEU A 370 10.41 -1.03 10.56
N SER A 371 11.03 -0.34 9.59
CA SER A 371 12.39 0.18 9.78
C SER A 371 12.47 1.28 10.83
N VAL A 372 11.35 1.93 11.16
CA VAL A 372 11.24 2.95 12.21
C VAL A 372 10.84 2.35 13.55
N MET A 373 10.40 1.07 13.56
CA MET A 373 9.95 0.34 14.76
C MET A 373 11.05 -0.60 15.22
N PRO A 374 11.92 -0.20 16.17
CA PRO A 374 13.10 -1.00 16.56
C PRO A 374 12.74 -2.38 17.13
N SER A 375 11.58 -2.47 17.77
CA SER A 375 11.10 -3.68 18.41
C SER A 375 10.62 -4.75 17.42
N VAL A 376 10.20 -4.37 16.18
CA VAL A 376 9.67 -5.32 15.20
C VAL A 376 10.71 -5.62 14.13
N PRO A 377 11.18 -6.87 14.00
CA PRO A 377 12.25 -7.18 13.05
C PRO A 377 11.75 -7.07 11.59
N VAL A 378 12.36 -6.19 10.80
CA VAL A 378 12.06 -6.05 9.36
C VAL A 378 12.27 -7.37 8.60
N ALA A 379 13.20 -8.22 9.05
CA ALA A 379 13.39 -9.57 8.50
C ALA A 379 12.12 -10.44 8.60
N GLY A 380 11.22 -10.17 9.54
CA GLY A 380 9.92 -10.85 9.67
C GLY A 380 9.01 -10.66 8.45
N MET A 381 9.28 -9.67 7.59
CA MET A 381 8.58 -9.54 6.32
C MET A 381 8.75 -10.75 5.39
N ALA A 382 9.81 -11.54 5.58
CA ALA A 382 9.98 -12.80 4.83
C ALA A 382 8.79 -13.75 5.04
N LEU A 383 8.14 -13.72 6.22
CA LEU A 383 6.99 -14.55 6.53
C LEU A 383 5.78 -14.25 5.65
N ILE A 384 5.56 -12.97 5.33
CA ILE A 384 4.38 -12.52 4.58
C ILE A 384 4.65 -12.30 3.10
N LEU A 385 5.90 -12.45 2.65
CA LEU A 385 6.30 -12.21 1.26
C LEU A 385 5.46 -13.02 0.26
N GLY A 386 5.23 -14.30 0.56
CA GLY A 386 4.49 -15.18 -0.31
C GLY A 386 3.00 -14.86 -0.44
N ILE A 387 2.43 -14.20 0.58
CA ILE A 387 1.01 -13.85 0.60
C ILE A 387 0.75 -12.39 0.20
N ASP A 388 1.79 -11.56 0.09
CA ASP A 388 1.62 -10.13 -0.21
C ASP A 388 0.89 -9.89 -1.53
N ARG A 389 1.06 -10.78 -2.51
CA ARG A 389 0.34 -10.67 -3.79
C ARG A 389 -1.18 -10.71 -3.61
N PHE A 390 -1.69 -11.66 -2.81
CA PHE A 390 -3.12 -11.78 -2.51
C PHE A 390 -3.61 -10.55 -1.72
N MET A 391 -2.81 -10.12 -0.76
CA MET A 391 -3.15 -8.93 0.03
C MET A 391 -3.12 -7.67 -0.85
N SER A 392 -2.27 -7.61 -1.87
CA SER A 392 -2.21 -6.49 -2.82
C SER A 392 -3.50 -6.31 -3.62
N GLU A 393 -4.13 -7.39 -4.04
CA GLU A 393 -5.41 -7.35 -4.76
C GLU A 393 -6.52 -6.74 -3.90
N CYS A 394 -6.66 -7.22 -2.67
CA CYS A 394 -7.64 -6.71 -1.72
C CYS A 394 -7.36 -5.23 -1.34
N ARG A 395 -6.09 -4.87 -1.12
CA ARG A 395 -5.69 -3.46 -0.90
C ARG A 395 -6.14 -2.56 -2.04
N ALA A 396 -5.84 -2.96 -3.28
CA ALA A 396 -6.13 -2.16 -4.46
C ALA A 396 -7.66 -1.94 -4.63
N ILE A 397 -8.48 -2.98 -4.43
CA ILE A 397 -9.94 -2.88 -4.47
C ILE A 397 -10.46 -1.94 -3.39
N THR A 398 -9.98 -2.09 -2.15
CA THR A 398 -10.43 -1.28 -1.01
C THR A 398 -10.05 0.19 -1.22
N ASN A 399 -8.82 0.47 -1.65
CA ASN A 399 -8.36 1.82 -1.97
C ASN A 399 -9.19 2.46 -3.09
N PHE A 400 -9.48 1.70 -4.14
CA PHE A 400 -10.25 2.16 -5.29
C PHE A 400 -11.68 2.55 -4.88
N LEU A 401 -12.36 1.72 -4.09
CA LEU A 401 -13.70 2.01 -3.57
C LEU A 401 -13.70 3.19 -2.61
N GLY A 402 -12.71 3.27 -1.71
CA GLY A 402 -12.54 4.41 -0.81
C GLY A 402 -12.40 5.72 -1.58
N ASN A 403 -11.62 5.71 -2.67
CA ASN A 403 -11.41 6.89 -3.50
C ASN A 403 -12.68 7.31 -4.27
N ALA A 404 -13.45 6.35 -4.79
CA ALA A 404 -14.74 6.61 -5.44
C ALA A 404 -15.75 7.24 -4.46
N VAL A 405 -15.85 6.68 -3.23
CA VAL A 405 -16.72 7.23 -2.17
C VAL A 405 -16.28 8.64 -1.79
N ALA A 406 -14.97 8.86 -1.58
CA ALA A 406 -14.42 10.18 -1.27
C ALA A 406 -14.81 11.23 -2.32
N THR A 407 -14.73 10.88 -3.59
CA THR A 407 -15.06 11.77 -4.71
C THR A 407 -16.52 12.24 -4.64
N ILE A 408 -17.46 11.31 -4.45
CA ILE A 408 -18.89 11.64 -4.33
C ILE A 408 -19.16 12.49 -3.08
N VAL A 409 -18.55 12.14 -1.96
CA VAL A 409 -18.72 12.84 -0.67
C VAL A 409 -18.19 14.27 -0.75
N VAL A 410 -16.98 14.47 -1.28
CA VAL A 410 -16.39 15.81 -1.42
C VAL A 410 -17.19 16.64 -2.41
N ALA A 411 -17.62 16.06 -3.55
CA ALA A 411 -18.49 16.73 -4.51
C ALA A 411 -19.79 17.20 -3.86
N ARG A 412 -20.42 16.38 -3.02
CA ARG A 412 -21.62 16.75 -2.28
C ARG A 412 -21.34 17.87 -1.27
N TRP A 413 -20.25 17.80 -0.50
CA TRP A 413 -19.89 18.81 0.49
C TRP A 413 -19.56 20.17 -0.13
N GLU A 414 -19.16 20.20 -1.40
CA GLU A 414 -18.90 21.41 -2.16
C GLU A 414 -20.13 21.92 -2.96
N GLY A 415 -21.27 21.20 -2.91
CA GLY A 415 -22.44 21.52 -3.73
C GLY A 415 -22.18 21.32 -5.22
N ALA A 416 -21.22 20.49 -5.57
CA ALA A 416 -20.73 20.22 -6.91
C ALA A 416 -21.11 18.80 -7.39
N LEU A 417 -22.22 18.27 -6.88
CA LEU A 417 -22.77 16.96 -7.21
C LEU A 417 -24.17 17.14 -7.81
N ASP A 418 -24.37 16.67 -9.03
CA ASP A 418 -25.69 16.45 -9.61
C ASP A 418 -26.28 15.14 -9.07
N LYS A 419 -27.26 15.27 -8.16
CA LYS A 419 -27.83 14.11 -7.49
C LYS A 419 -28.69 13.27 -8.41
N ASP A 420 -29.39 13.87 -9.37
CA ASP A 420 -30.25 13.15 -10.31
C ASP A 420 -29.40 12.30 -11.26
N ALA A 421 -28.28 12.86 -11.74
CA ALA A 421 -27.29 12.12 -12.51
C ALA A 421 -26.68 10.95 -11.69
N LEU A 422 -26.36 11.17 -10.40
CA LEU A 422 -25.87 10.10 -9.53
C LEU A 422 -26.91 8.99 -9.37
N ASP A 423 -28.14 9.34 -9.08
CA ASP A 423 -29.23 8.38 -8.89
C ASP A 423 -29.51 7.58 -10.18
N LEU A 424 -29.40 8.22 -11.34
CA LEU A 424 -29.52 7.55 -12.63
C LEU A 424 -28.37 6.59 -12.90
N ALA A 425 -27.14 7.02 -12.71
CA ALA A 425 -25.93 6.20 -12.90
C ALA A 425 -25.91 4.97 -11.99
N LEU A 426 -26.40 5.11 -10.76
CA LEU A 426 -26.43 4.00 -9.78
C LEU A 426 -27.68 3.11 -9.88
N LYS A 427 -28.65 3.41 -10.74
CA LYS A 427 -29.83 2.56 -10.99
C LYS A 427 -29.63 1.55 -12.13
N GLY A 428 -28.71 1.85 -13.05
CA GLY A 428 -28.40 1.03 -14.22
C GLY A 428 -27.43 -0.02 -13.93
#